data_d5ac2db9a501b6c56b61d8320be9cdd9
#
_entry.id   d5ac2db9a501b6c56b61d8320be9cdd9
#
_cell.length_a   1.000
_cell.length_b   1.000
_cell.length_c   1.000
_cell.angle_alpha   90.00
_cell.angle_beta   90.00
_cell.angle_gamma   90.00
#
_symmetry.space_group_name_H-M   'P 1'
#
loop_
_entity.id
_entity.type
_entity.pdbx_description
1 polymer ?
#
loop_
_entity_poly.entity_id
_entity_poly.type
_entity_poly.pdbx_seq_one_letter_code
_entity_poly.pdbx_strand_id
1 'polypeptide(L)' 'MEARFLQLSDVAEVLNVSASQVYHMVRSGELPAIKIGGRGQWRVERTRLEAYIEQKHTETAQWIKENPLTLRDDAEDAI' A
#
# COMPACT_ATOMS: atom_id res chain seq x y z
N MET A 1 -6.02 6.52 21.66
CA MET A 1 -6.33 7.35 20.49
C MET A 1 -5.42 6.98 19.33
N GLU A 2 -5.99 6.76 18.18
CA GLU A 2 -5.20 6.39 17.03
C GLU A 2 -4.52 7.62 16.42
N ALA A 3 -3.31 7.42 15.96
CA ALA A 3 -2.58 8.49 15.31
C ALA A 3 -3.22 8.83 13.97
N ARG A 4 -3.31 10.12 13.68
CA ARG A 4 -3.81 10.58 12.40
C ARG A 4 -2.79 10.35 11.28
N PHE A 5 -1.52 10.49 11.61
CA PHE A 5 -0.43 10.34 10.65
C PHE A 5 0.48 9.19 11.06
N LEU A 6 0.95 8.46 10.07
CA LEU A 6 1.77 7.27 10.24
C LEU A 6 3.13 7.48 9.60
N GLN A 7 4.15 6.89 10.20
CA GLN A 7 5.46 6.82 9.58
C GLN A 7 5.43 5.74 8.49
N LEU A 8 6.40 5.79 7.59
CA LEU A 8 6.46 4.78 6.54
C LEU A 8 6.67 3.38 7.12
N SER A 9 7.39 3.28 8.24
CA SER A 9 7.56 1.99 8.92
C SER A 9 6.25 1.44 9.45
N ASP A 10 5.36 2.33 9.90
CA ASP A 10 4.04 1.90 10.37
C ASP A 10 3.21 1.35 9.21
N VAL A 11 3.27 2.05 8.07
CA VAL A 11 2.56 1.62 6.87
C VAL A 11 3.08 0.26 6.40
N ALA A 12 4.39 0.08 6.46
CA ALA A 12 5.01 -1.19 6.08
C ALA A 12 4.48 -2.33 6.94
N GLU A 13 4.33 -2.08 8.24
CA GLU A 13 3.76 -3.08 9.15
C GLU A 13 2.30 -3.39 8.80
N VAL A 14 1.51 -2.35 8.58
CA VAL A 14 0.08 -2.53 8.27
C VAL A 14 -0.09 -3.33 6.98
N LEU A 15 0.68 -3.00 5.95
CA LEU A 15 0.57 -3.69 4.66
C LEU A 15 1.41 -4.97 4.60
N ASN A 16 2.23 -5.20 5.60
CA ASN A 16 3.11 -6.35 5.68
C ASN A 16 4.04 -6.42 4.46
N VAL A 17 4.67 -5.29 4.16
CA VAL A 17 5.66 -5.18 3.08
C VAL A 17 6.88 -4.47 3.63
N SER A 18 7.93 -4.37 2.83
CA SER A 18 9.16 -3.71 3.27
C SER A 18 8.98 -2.19 3.31
N ALA A 19 9.76 -1.54 4.17
CA ALA A 19 9.78 -0.09 4.23
C ALA A 19 10.24 0.51 2.89
N SER A 20 11.16 -0.18 2.22
CA SER A 20 11.65 0.23 0.91
C SER A 20 10.52 0.27 -0.11
N GLN A 21 9.64 -0.73 -0.06
CA GLN A 21 8.49 -0.77 -0.97
C GLN A 21 7.54 0.37 -0.69
N VAL A 22 7.28 0.67 0.59
CA VAL A 22 6.42 1.80 0.96
C VAL A 22 7.02 3.10 0.45
N TYR A 23 8.33 3.26 0.58
CA TYR A 23 9.01 4.44 0.09
C TYR A 23 8.79 4.61 -1.43
N HIS A 24 8.91 3.52 -2.17
CA HIS A 24 8.63 3.55 -3.62
C HIS A 24 7.20 3.96 -3.91
N MET A 25 6.24 3.44 -3.15
CA MET A 25 4.83 3.77 -3.35
C MET A 25 4.57 5.26 -3.10
N VAL A 26 5.23 5.82 -2.11
CA VAL A 26 5.10 7.22 -1.78
C VAL A 26 5.78 8.09 -2.84
N ARG A 27 6.98 7.70 -3.27
CA ARG A 27 7.73 8.48 -4.26
C ARG A 27 7.08 8.43 -5.64
N SER A 28 6.41 7.36 -5.98
CA SER A 28 5.71 7.25 -7.26
C SER A 28 4.35 7.94 -7.24
N GLY A 29 3.87 8.33 -6.06
CA GLY A 29 2.56 8.93 -5.93
C GLY A 29 1.43 7.92 -5.82
N GLU A 30 1.75 6.65 -5.84
CA GLU A 30 0.73 5.61 -5.70
C GLU A 30 0.02 5.72 -4.36
N LEU A 31 0.78 5.98 -3.29
CA LEU A 31 0.23 6.17 -1.95
C LEU A 31 0.43 7.63 -1.56
N PRO A 32 -0.64 8.42 -1.43
CA PRO A 32 -0.50 9.83 -1.05
C PRO A 32 0.16 9.99 0.31
N ALA A 33 1.14 10.87 0.38
CA ALA A 33 1.86 11.14 1.61
C ALA A 33 2.30 12.59 1.60
N ILE A 34 2.67 13.08 2.77
CA ILE A 34 3.20 14.44 2.90
C ILE A 34 4.61 14.39 3.48
N LYS A 35 5.37 15.38 3.14
CA LYS A 35 6.74 15.53 3.62
C LYS A 35 6.76 16.67 4.61
N ILE A 36 7.12 16.37 5.84
CA ILE A 36 7.12 17.36 6.91
C ILE A 36 8.55 17.79 7.21
N GLY A 37 8.79 19.09 7.19
CA GLY A 37 10.10 19.64 7.47
C GLY A 37 11.09 19.44 6.34
N GLY A 38 12.34 19.86 6.56
CA GLY A 38 13.35 19.85 5.53
C GLY A 38 14.17 18.58 5.41
N ARG A 39 13.89 17.58 6.24
CA ARG A 39 14.72 16.37 6.31
C ARG A 39 14.05 15.13 5.75
N GLY A 40 13.01 15.31 4.95
CA GLY A 40 12.38 14.17 4.31
C GLY A 40 11.60 13.28 5.26
N GLN A 41 10.98 13.85 6.26
CA GLN A 41 10.14 13.10 7.17
C GLN A 41 8.78 12.87 6.51
N TRP A 42 8.64 11.71 5.91
CA TRP A 42 7.39 11.35 5.25
C TRP A 42 6.35 10.87 6.24
N ARG A 43 5.11 11.29 6.00
CA ARG A 43 3.98 10.85 6.83
C ARG A 43 2.81 10.53 5.93
N VAL A 44 2.10 9.46 6.27
CA VAL A 44 0.91 9.04 5.55
C VAL A 44 -0.29 9.25 6.45
N GLU A 45 -1.28 9.99 5.97
CA GLU A 45 -2.51 10.19 6.71
C GLU A 45 -3.28 8.88 6.74
N ARG A 46 -3.74 8.46 7.93
CA ARG A 46 -4.36 7.15 8.09
C ARG A 46 -5.55 6.95 7.17
N THR A 47 -6.36 8.00 6.98
CA THR A 47 -7.51 7.89 6.08
C THR A 47 -7.09 7.66 4.63
N ARG A 48 -5.94 8.19 4.23
CA ARG A 48 -5.40 7.96 2.88
C ARG A 48 -4.93 6.53 2.72
N LEU A 49 -4.33 5.97 3.77
CA LEU A 49 -3.92 4.57 3.75
C LEU A 49 -5.14 3.66 3.64
N GLU A 50 -6.19 3.96 4.40
CA GLU A 50 -7.42 3.18 4.35
C GLU A 50 -8.06 3.25 2.97
N ALA A 51 -8.08 4.43 2.36
CA ALA A 51 -8.61 4.59 1.01
C ALA A 51 -7.78 3.82 -0.02
N TYR A 52 -6.46 3.83 0.16
CA TYR A 52 -5.56 3.08 -0.71
C TYR A 52 -5.86 1.57 -0.64
N ILE A 53 -6.02 1.07 0.59
CA ILE A 53 -6.33 -0.36 0.79
C ILE A 53 -7.65 -0.71 0.11
N GLU A 54 -8.66 0.12 0.27
CA GLU A 54 -9.97 -0.12 -0.34
C GLU A 54 -9.87 -0.10 -1.87
N GLN A 55 -9.11 0.85 -2.40
CA GLN A 55 -8.88 0.92 -3.84
C GLN A 55 -8.21 -0.35 -4.36
N LYS A 56 -7.24 -0.88 -3.60
CA LYS A 56 -6.55 -2.09 -4.01
C LYS A 56 -7.47 -3.31 -3.98
N HIS A 57 -8.40 -3.35 -3.04
CA HIS A 57 -9.41 -4.41 -3.03
C HIS A 57 -10.25 -4.37 -4.31
N THR A 58 -10.68 -3.18 -4.70
CA THR A 58 -11.49 -3.00 -5.91
C THR A 58 -10.70 -3.37 -7.16
N GLU A 59 -9.47 -2.89 -7.27
CA GLU A 59 -8.61 -3.18 -8.42
C GLU A 59 -8.32 -4.67 -8.54
N THR A 60 -8.06 -5.31 -7.41
CA THR A 60 -7.74 -6.73 -7.40
C THR A 60 -8.95 -7.55 -7.80
N ALA A 61 -10.13 -7.17 -7.31
CA ALA A 61 -11.35 -7.87 -7.70
C ALA A 61 -11.59 -7.78 -9.21
N GLN A 62 -11.33 -6.61 -9.79
CA GLN A 62 -11.45 -6.41 -11.23
C GLN A 62 -10.40 -7.23 -11.98
N TRP A 63 -9.17 -7.24 -11.49
CA TRP A 63 -8.09 -8.00 -12.11
C TRP A 63 -8.42 -9.50 -12.13
N ILE A 64 -8.99 -10.00 -11.03
CA ILE A 64 -9.37 -11.42 -10.93
C ILE A 64 -10.42 -11.77 -11.98
N LYS A 65 -11.38 -10.88 -12.22
CA LYS A 65 -12.39 -11.08 -13.25
C LYS A 65 -11.79 -11.15 -14.64
N GLU A 66 -10.79 -10.32 -14.90
CA GLU A 66 -10.17 -10.22 -16.22
C GLU A 66 -9.10 -11.29 -16.45
N ASN A 67 -8.67 -11.94 -15.38
CA ASN A 67 -7.59 -12.91 -15.42
C ASN A 67 -8.05 -14.19 -14.70
N PRO A 68 -8.94 -14.98 -15.32
CA PRO A 68 -9.46 -16.18 -14.67
C PRO A 68 -8.33 -17.15 -14.33
N LEU A 69 -8.51 -17.85 -13.23
CA LEU A 69 -7.53 -18.81 -12.75
C LEU A 69 -7.30 -19.92 -13.77
N THR A 70 -6.03 -20.25 -14.01
CA THR A 70 -5.66 -21.39 -14.84
C THR A 70 -4.76 -22.31 -14.02
N LEU A 71 -4.49 -23.51 -14.52
CA LEU A 71 -3.63 -24.47 -13.83
C LEU A 71 -2.22 -23.92 -13.61
N ARG A 72 -1.78 -22.99 -14.44
CA ARG A 72 -0.46 -22.39 -14.31
C ARG A 72 -0.38 -21.38 -13.18
N ASP A 73 -1.49 -20.73 -12.91
CA ASP A 73 -1.51 -19.64 -11.92
C ASP A 73 -1.58 -20.16 -10.50
N ASP A 74 -2.02 -21.41 -10.33
CA ASP A 74 -2.20 -22.00 -9.01
C ASP A 74 -0.93 -21.98 -8.15
N ALA A 75 0.21 -22.20 -8.78
CA ALA A 75 1.45 -22.40 -8.04
C ALA A 75 2.05 -21.09 -7.52
N GLU A 76 1.75 -19.98 -8.16
CA GLU A 76 2.42 -18.72 -7.83
C GLU A 76 1.86 -18.04 -6.60
N ASP A 77 0.60 -18.27 -6.31
CA ASP A 77 -0.08 -17.60 -5.21
C ASP A 77 -0.28 -18.47 -4.00
N ALA A 78 0.38 -19.61 -3.98
CA ALA A 78 0.24 -20.58 -2.90
C ALA A 78 1.13 -20.24 -1.70
N ILE A 79 1.12 -19.00 -1.24
CA ILE A 79 2.02 -18.60 -0.18
C ILE A 79 1.24 -18.23 1.07
#